data_aad6add8f674460c65f35e4c2b169d16
#
_entry.id   aad6add8f674460c65f35e4c2b169d16
#
_cell.length_a   1.000
_cell.length_b   1.000
_cell.length_c   1.000
_cell.angle_alpha   90.00
_cell.angle_beta   90.00
_cell.angle_gamma   90.00
#
_symmetry.space_group_name_H-M   'P 1'
#
loop_
_entity.id
_entity.type
_entity.pdbx_description
1 polymer ?
#
loop_
_entity_poly.entity_id
_entity_poly.type
_entity_poly.pdbx_seq_one_letter_code
_entity_poly.pdbx_strand_id
1 'polypeptide(L)'
;MIFNKLKNIWIFLIIIAIYFCATGVDTMDEDASQYAIMSMEMKQTGNYLKVYELGKDYLDKPPFLFWTNSLSMHIFGINNFAFKFPSILFAILAIFSTYRLARVFYDEKVAWLSAIVLATCQATFLITNDIRTDTILMGWVITALWLLAEWSLSEKKKYFILASIAIGGGMITKGPIALFVPIFAFGSHWILQRNFKFLFNPIYLIGILIIGIILIPMSIGLYEQFDLHPEKIIEGKKNVSGLRFFYWTQSFGRITGESVWDNNAHFSFLFENLLWGMLPWSLFFIVATISDWIKIIKNKFLVGKSEEFITTGGIVLTYCSLGVSKYQLPHYIYVVLPLIAISTAKILYVIFWKNEIKSLKTVIVFLQILILTVLVSLPIIISIFVFPSLFKWCLITTIFSISVILIIVINKMINQKVFNISLALVMIINIFFCLI
;
A
#
# COMPACT_ATOMS: atom_id res chain seq x y z
N MET A 1 -6.19 -10.54 -28.42
CA MET A 1 -7.51 -10.16 -27.89
C MET A 1 -7.36 -8.80 -27.26
N ILE A 2 -7.97 -7.81 -27.83
CA ILE A 2 -7.89 -6.41 -27.41
C ILE A 2 -8.45 -6.32 -26.00
N PHE A 3 -7.68 -5.79 -25.05
CA PHE A 3 -8.21 -5.32 -23.78
C PHE A 3 -9.31 -4.31 -24.12
N ASN A 4 -10.55 -4.75 -24.06
CA ASN A 4 -11.68 -3.88 -24.28
C ASN A 4 -11.78 -2.98 -23.05
N LYS A 5 -11.60 -1.67 -23.18
CA LYS A 5 -11.64 -0.70 -22.06
C LYS A 5 -12.89 -0.91 -21.19
N LEU A 6 -14.03 -1.21 -21.81
CA LEU A 6 -15.28 -1.52 -21.11
C LEU A 6 -15.14 -2.75 -20.20
N LYS A 7 -14.50 -3.83 -20.65
CA LYS A 7 -14.33 -5.05 -19.86
C LYS A 7 -13.45 -4.81 -18.63
N ASN A 8 -12.41 -4.00 -18.76
CA ASN A 8 -11.55 -3.65 -17.65
C ASN A 8 -12.27 -2.78 -16.61
N ILE A 9 -13.11 -1.84 -17.04
CA ILE A 9 -13.91 -1.02 -16.12
C ILE A 9 -14.83 -1.90 -15.27
N TRP A 10 -15.50 -2.91 -15.86
CA TRP A 10 -16.35 -3.83 -15.07
C TRP A 10 -15.58 -4.60 -14.00
N ILE A 11 -14.35 -5.04 -14.28
CA ILE A 11 -13.49 -5.69 -13.28
C ILE A 11 -13.26 -4.75 -12.10
N PHE A 12 -12.92 -3.48 -12.34
CA PHE A 12 -12.71 -2.51 -11.26
C PHE A 12 -13.99 -2.18 -10.50
N LEU A 13 -15.13 -2.08 -11.18
CA LEU A 13 -16.41 -1.86 -10.49
C LEU A 13 -16.74 -3.02 -9.53
N ILE A 14 -16.49 -4.27 -9.96
CA ILE A 14 -16.68 -5.44 -9.09
C ILE A 14 -15.70 -5.40 -7.91
N ILE A 15 -14.42 -5.11 -8.14
CA ILE A 15 -13.44 -5.00 -7.07
C ILE A 15 -13.83 -3.90 -6.07
N ILE A 16 -14.21 -2.73 -6.55
CA ILE A 16 -14.67 -1.61 -5.70
C ILE A 16 -15.91 -2.03 -4.90
N ALA A 17 -16.86 -2.71 -5.53
CA ALA A 17 -18.04 -3.23 -4.83
C ALA A 17 -17.65 -4.20 -3.69
N ILE A 18 -16.66 -5.08 -3.90
CA ILE A 18 -16.14 -5.97 -2.85
C ILE A 18 -15.56 -5.17 -1.68
N TYR A 19 -14.77 -4.12 -1.96
CA TYR A 19 -14.24 -3.25 -0.90
C TYR A 19 -15.35 -2.57 -0.08
N PHE A 20 -16.42 -2.14 -0.75
CA PHE A 20 -17.58 -1.57 -0.05
C PHE A 20 -18.41 -2.61 0.69
N CYS A 21 -18.56 -3.83 0.18
CA CYS A 21 -19.21 -4.93 0.91
C CYS A 21 -18.50 -5.23 2.23
N ALA A 22 -17.17 -5.15 2.25
CA ALA A 22 -16.38 -5.38 3.46
C ALA A 22 -16.58 -4.31 4.56
N THR A 23 -17.29 -3.20 4.28
CA THR A 23 -17.69 -2.24 5.33
C THR A 23 -18.69 -2.82 6.31
N GLY A 24 -19.39 -3.91 5.96
CA GLY A 24 -20.29 -4.62 6.85
C GLY A 24 -19.58 -5.48 7.92
N VAL A 25 -18.31 -5.80 7.73
CA VAL A 25 -17.51 -6.56 8.70
C VAL A 25 -17.10 -5.64 9.85
N ASP A 26 -17.22 -6.12 11.09
CA ASP A 26 -16.79 -5.35 12.26
C ASP A 26 -15.28 -5.15 12.32
N THR A 27 -14.85 -4.15 13.08
CA THR A 27 -13.46 -3.87 13.34
C THR A 27 -12.92 -4.90 14.33
N MET A 28 -11.88 -5.65 13.96
CA MET A 28 -11.36 -6.76 14.78
C MET A 28 -10.01 -6.48 15.42
N ASP A 29 -9.30 -5.43 14.98
CA ASP A 29 -7.96 -5.10 15.46
C ASP A 29 -8.00 -4.03 16.56
N GLU A 30 -7.10 -4.15 17.54
CA GLU A 30 -6.97 -3.19 18.66
C GLU A 30 -6.65 -1.79 18.15
N ASP A 31 -5.67 -1.64 17.24
CA ASP A 31 -5.28 -0.35 16.67
C ASP A 31 -6.48 0.32 15.95
N ALA A 32 -7.22 -0.45 15.16
CA ALA A 32 -8.37 0.08 14.42
C ALA A 32 -9.50 0.51 15.36
N SER A 33 -9.75 -0.25 16.43
CA SER A 33 -10.73 0.12 17.47
C SER A 33 -10.33 1.40 18.20
N GLN A 34 -9.04 1.52 18.54
CA GLN A 34 -8.46 2.72 19.14
C GLN A 34 -8.62 3.93 18.21
N TYR A 35 -8.35 3.79 16.91
CA TYR A 35 -8.51 4.88 15.94
C TYR A 35 -9.98 5.29 15.76
N ALA A 36 -10.92 4.34 15.87
CA ALA A 36 -12.34 4.66 15.86
C ALA A 36 -12.73 5.54 17.05
N ILE A 37 -12.28 5.16 18.27
CA ILE A 37 -12.53 5.92 19.51
C ILE A 37 -11.98 7.34 19.38
N MET A 38 -10.73 7.51 18.97
CA MET A 38 -10.12 8.84 18.79
C MET A 38 -10.84 9.69 17.75
N SER A 39 -11.29 9.08 16.64
CA SER A 39 -12.06 9.78 15.61
C SER A 39 -13.44 10.22 16.11
N MET A 40 -14.10 9.41 16.94
CA MET A 40 -15.37 9.74 17.59
C MET A 40 -15.19 10.85 18.62
N GLU A 41 -14.16 10.77 19.46
CA GLU A 41 -13.85 11.79 20.46
C GLU A 41 -13.53 13.14 19.81
N MET A 42 -12.73 13.12 18.73
CA MET A 42 -12.43 14.31 17.93
C MET A 42 -13.70 14.95 17.35
N LYS A 43 -14.64 14.13 16.84
CA LYS A 43 -15.95 14.59 16.38
C LYS A 43 -16.79 15.22 17.50
N GLN A 44 -16.82 14.58 18.67
CA GLN A 44 -17.65 15.02 19.80
C GLN A 44 -17.12 16.29 20.46
N THR A 45 -15.81 16.40 20.61
CA THR A 45 -15.15 17.54 21.27
C THR A 45 -14.96 18.75 20.36
N GLY A 46 -14.95 18.53 19.02
CA GLY A 46 -14.60 19.55 18.04
C GLY A 46 -13.13 19.97 18.07
N ASN A 47 -12.28 19.25 18.81
CA ASN A 47 -10.84 19.52 18.87
C ASN A 47 -10.11 18.73 17.80
N TYR A 48 -9.67 19.40 16.74
CA TYR A 48 -8.97 18.77 15.60
C TYR A 48 -7.45 18.92 15.65
N LEU A 49 -6.93 19.74 16.55
CA LEU A 49 -5.48 19.95 16.66
C LEU A 49 -4.82 18.95 17.63
N LYS A 50 -5.51 18.65 18.75
CA LYS A 50 -5.01 17.76 19.79
C LYS A 50 -5.70 16.41 19.70
N VAL A 51 -4.94 15.32 19.86
CA VAL A 51 -5.46 13.95 19.77
C VAL A 51 -5.59 13.37 21.16
N TYR A 52 -6.78 12.87 21.48
CA TYR A 52 -7.09 12.23 22.75
C TYR A 52 -7.65 10.83 22.53
N GLU A 53 -7.37 9.94 23.46
CA GLU A 53 -7.93 8.61 23.57
C GLU A 53 -8.60 8.48 24.94
N LEU A 54 -9.92 8.45 24.98
CA LEU A 54 -10.70 8.40 26.23
C LEU A 54 -10.30 9.51 27.24
N GLY A 55 -10.12 10.73 26.71
CA GLY A 55 -9.71 11.90 27.48
C GLY A 55 -8.22 11.96 27.87
N LYS A 56 -7.42 10.96 27.47
CA LYS A 56 -5.96 10.94 27.72
C LYS A 56 -5.21 11.44 26.49
N ASP A 57 -4.09 12.12 26.73
CA ASP A 57 -3.21 12.57 25.65
C ASP A 57 -2.66 11.38 24.85
N TYR A 58 -2.77 11.44 23.51
CA TYR A 58 -2.29 10.41 22.59
C TYR A 58 -1.24 10.97 21.63
N LEU A 59 -0.08 10.32 21.53
CA LEU A 59 1.08 10.82 20.77
C LEU A 59 1.50 9.93 19.61
N ASP A 60 1.19 8.62 19.61
CA ASP A 60 1.80 7.66 18.68
C ASP A 60 1.51 7.92 17.19
N LYS A 61 0.28 8.30 16.81
CA LYS A 61 -0.06 8.51 15.39
C LYS A 61 -0.43 9.95 15.08
N PRO A 62 -0.02 10.47 13.89
CA PRO A 62 -0.40 11.77 13.38
C PRO A 62 -1.90 11.87 13.07
N PRO A 63 -2.49 13.09 13.03
CA PRO A 63 -3.94 13.28 13.10
C PRO A 63 -4.72 13.03 11.80
N PHE A 64 -4.09 12.88 10.65
CA PHE A 64 -4.80 12.88 9.36
C PHE A 64 -5.87 11.80 9.23
N LEU A 65 -5.59 10.58 9.69
CA LEU A 65 -6.57 9.50 9.71
C LEU A 65 -7.80 9.90 10.56
N PHE A 66 -7.58 10.47 11.74
CA PHE A 66 -8.64 10.87 12.65
C PHE A 66 -9.46 12.02 12.04
N TRP A 67 -8.82 12.98 11.36
CA TRP A 67 -9.51 14.06 10.65
C TRP A 67 -10.45 13.52 9.57
N THR A 68 -9.95 12.61 8.73
CA THR A 68 -10.74 12.06 7.62
C THR A 68 -11.88 11.17 8.13
N ASN A 69 -11.64 10.39 9.17
CA ASN A 69 -12.66 9.54 9.77
C ASN A 69 -13.72 10.36 10.52
N SER A 70 -13.30 11.38 11.29
CA SER A 70 -14.22 12.30 11.95
C SER A 70 -15.10 13.04 10.93
N LEU A 71 -14.51 13.53 9.83
CA LEU A 71 -15.26 14.15 8.74
C LEU A 71 -16.27 13.18 8.11
N SER A 72 -15.86 11.95 7.85
CA SER A 72 -16.74 10.90 7.33
C SER A 72 -17.90 10.60 8.29
N MET A 73 -17.61 10.53 9.59
CA MET A 73 -18.64 10.33 10.63
C MET A 73 -19.58 11.53 10.78
N HIS A 74 -19.16 12.74 10.44
CA HIS A 74 -20.06 13.90 10.37
C HIS A 74 -21.07 13.76 9.24
N ILE A 75 -20.66 13.19 8.10
CA ILE A 75 -21.50 13.05 6.89
C ILE A 75 -22.43 11.84 7.00
N PHE A 76 -21.91 10.68 7.42
CA PHE A 76 -22.60 9.39 7.35
C PHE A 76 -23.05 8.85 8.73
N GLY A 77 -22.81 9.61 9.80
CA GLY A 77 -23.05 9.12 11.17
C GLY A 77 -21.93 8.20 11.69
N ILE A 78 -22.01 7.78 12.95
CA ILE A 78 -21.06 6.88 13.58
C ILE A 78 -21.46 5.44 13.25
N ASN A 79 -20.77 4.81 12.32
CA ASN A 79 -20.97 3.41 11.90
C ASN A 79 -19.72 2.89 11.15
N ASN A 80 -19.67 1.58 10.92
CA ASN A 80 -18.55 0.93 10.24
C ASN A 80 -18.28 1.47 8.84
N PHE A 81 -19.32 1.79 8.08
CA PHE A 81 -19.19 2.39 6.75
C PHE A 81 -18.45 3.73 6.83
N ALA A 82 -18.90 4.65 7.69
CA ALA A 82 -18.29 5.97 7.85
C ALA A 82 -16.82 5.86 8.27
N PHE A 83 -16.50 4.89 9.13
CA PHE A 83 -15.15 4.69 9.61
C PHE A 83 -14.22 4.10 8.53
N LYS A 84 -14.70 3.18 7.68
CA LYS A 84 -13.93 2.54 6.62
C LYS A 84 -13.84 3.34 5.33
N PHE A 85 -14.80 4.22 5.09
CA PHE A 85 -14.95 4.98 3.84
C PHE A 85 -13.69 5.76 3.42
N PRO A 86 -12.99 6.53 4.28
CA PRO A 86 -11.76 7.21 3.89
C PRO A 86 -10.66 6.26 3.42
N SER A 87 -10.45 5.12 4.11
CA SER A 87 -9.47 4.11 3.70
C SER A 87 -9.77 3.55 2.31
N ILE A 88 -11.04 3.27 2.01
CA ILE A 88 -11.47 2.80 0.68
C ILE A 88 -11.18 3.86 -0.39
N LEU A 89 -11.44 5.14 -0.12
CA LEU A 89 -11.13 6.22 -1.07
C LEU A 89 -9.63 6.30 -1.35
N PHE A 90 -8.78 6.17 -0.33
CA PHE A 90 -7.33 6.16 -0.51
C PHE A 90 -6.82 4.89 -1.19
N ALA A 91 -7.45 3.75 -1.00
CA ALA A 91 -7.16 2.53 -1.76
C ALA A 91 -7.50 2.73 -3.26
N ILE A 92 -8.65 3.33 -3.58
CA ILE A 92 -9.03 3.67 -4.96
C ILE A 92 -8.04 4.67 -5.57
N LEU A 93 -7.63 5.69 -4.81
CA LEU A 93 -6.60 6.64 -5.22
C LEU A 93 -5.26 5.94 -5.49
N ALA A 94 -4.87 4.99 -4.64
CA ALA A 94 -3.65 4.19 -4.82
C ALA A 94 -3.72 3.36 -6.11
N ILE A 95 -4.82 2.67 -6.37
CA ILE A 95 -5.05 1.86 -7.58
C ILE A 95 -4.98 2.76 -8.83
N PHE A 96 -5.68 3.88 -8.82
CA PHE A 96 -5.67 4.85 -9.91
C PHE A 96 -4.27 5.42 -10.17
N SER A 97 -3.57 5.86 -9.12
CA SER A 97 -2.23 6.44 -9.22
C SER A 97 -1.19 5.42 -9.67
N THR A 98 -1.36 4.14 -9.30
CA THR A 98 -0.54 3.02 -9.78
C THR A 98 -0.72 2.81 -11.29
N TYR A 99 -1.98 2.82 -11.77
CA TYR A 99 -2.26 2.80 -13.21
C TYR A 99 -1.58 3.97 -13.92
N ARG A 100 -1.72 5.18 -13.37
CA ARG A 100 -1.15 6.40 -13.96
C ARG A 100 0.38 6.36 -13.99
N LEU A 101 1.04 5.97 -12.90
CA LEU A 101 2.49 5.83 -12.85
C LEU A 101 2.99 4.79 -13.87
N ALA A 102 2.36 3.62 -13.89
CA ALA A 102 2.73 2.59 -14.86
C ALA A 102 2.51 3.06 -16.31
N ARG A 103 1.46 3.84 -16.57
CA ARG A 103 1.14 4.38 -17.90
C ARG A 103 2.16 5.40 -18.40
N VAL A 104 2.90 6.04 -17.50
CA VAL A 104 3.98 6.97 -17.85
C VAL A 104 5.15 6.24 -18.53
N PHE A 105 5.47 5.03 -18.09
CA PHE A 105 6.68 4.30 -18.52
C PHE A 105 6.39 3.06 -19.37
N TYR A 106 5.15 2.56 -19.37
CA TYR A 106 4.77 1.28 -19.98
C TYR A 106 3.51 1.37 -20.82
N ASP A 107 3.24 0.31 -21.56
CA ASP A 107 2.02 0.15 -22.33
C ASP A 107 0.77 0.15 -21.45
N GLU A 108 -0.37 0.53 -22.05
CA GLU A 108 -1.67 0.54 -21.37
C GLU A 108 -2.02 -0.82 -20.72
N LYS A 109 -1.59 -1.93 -21.33
CA LYS A 109 -1.81 -3.28 -20.78
C LYS A 109 -1.08 -3.50 -19.46
N VAL A 110 0.19 -3.10 -19.39
CA VAL A 110 0.96 -3.18 -18.14
C VAL A 110 0.34 -2.28 -17.08
N ALA A 111 -0.11 -1.08 -17.46
CA ALA A 111 -0.75 -0.17 -16.53
C ALA A 111 -2.05 -0.75 -15.93
N TRP A 112 -2.92 -1.35 -16.75
CA TRP A 112 -4.12 -2.03 -16.26
C TRP A 112 -3.79 -3.23 -15.37
N LEU A 113 -2.80 -4.05 -15.76
CA LEU A 113 -2.35 -5.17 -14.96
C LEU A 113 -1.80 -4.72 -13.61
N SER A 114 -1.04 -3.61 -13.56
CA SER A 114 -0.51 -3.04 -12.31
C SER A 114 -1.63 -2.67 -11.34
N ALA A 115 -2.66 -1.99 -11.85
CA ALA A 115 -3.83 -1.62 -11.06
C ALA A 115 -4.62 -2.85 -10.58
N ILE A 116 -4.80 -3.88 -11.41
CA ILE A 116 -5.47 -5.13 -11.03
C ILE A 116 -4.66 -5.87 -9.96
N VAL A 117 -3.34 -6.01 -10.14
CA VAL A 117 -2.47 -6.68 -9.16
C VAL A 117 -2.55 -5.99 -7.81
N LEU A 118 -2.44 -4.65 -7.76
CA LEU A 118 -2.56 -3.91 -6.50
C LEU A 118 -3.93 -4.09 -5.88
N ALA A 119 -5.00 -3.94 -6.66
CA ALA A 119 -6.38 -4.01 -6.17
C ALA A 119 -6.80 -5.41 -5.67
N THR A 120 -6.07 -6.44 -6.07
CA THR A 120 -6.40 -7.84 -5.77
C THR A 120 -5.33 -8.57 -4.96
N CYS A 121 -4.23 -7.92 -4.59
CA CYS A 121 -3.31 -8.53 -3.62
C CYS A 121 -3.94 -8.50 -2.22
N GLN A 122 -3.71 -9.56 -1.46
CA GLN A 122 -4.37 -9.78 -0.18
C GLN A 122 -4.08 -8.66 0.83
N ALA A 123 -2.84 -8.15 0.85
CA ALA A 123 -2.47 -7.07 1.74
C ALA A 123 -3.29 -5.80 1.52
N THR A 124 -3.54 -5.39 0.26
CA THR A 124 -4.32 -4.18 -0.02
C THR A 124 -5.77 -4.33 0.43
N PHE A 125 -6.38 -5.49 0.22
CA PHE A 125 -7.73 -5.76 0.67
C PHE A 125 -7.84 -5.73 2.20
N LEU A 126 -6.97 -6.47 2.89
CA LEU A 126 -7.02 -6.58 4.35
C LEU A 126 -6.74 -5.24 5.03
N ILE A 127 -5.66 -4.54 4.65
CA ILE A 127 -5.28 -3.29 5.31
C ILE A 127 -6.29 -2.15 5.07
N THR A 128 -7.02 -2.20 3.96
CA THR A 128 -8.08 -1.22 3.68
C THR A 128 -9.26 -1.40 4.63
N ASN A 129 -9.57 -2.66 4.99
CA ASN A 129 -10.68 -2.99 5.88
C ASN A 129 -10.31 -2.95 7.37
N ASP A 130 -9.04 -3.11 7.68
CA ASP A 130 -8.49 -3.02 9.04
C ASP A 130 -8.23 -1.59 9.53
N ILE A 131 -8.43 -0.60 8.68
CA ILE A 131 -8.30 0.85 8.97
C ILE A 131 -6.96 1.20 9.62
N ARG A 132 -5.92 1.19 8.81
CA ARG A 132 -4.60 1.63 9.22
C ARG A 132 -4.17 2.89 8.46
N THR A 133 -3.29 3.65 9.06
CA THR A 133 -2.64 4.80 8.41
C THR A 133 -1.92 4.41 7.12
N ASP A 134 -1.56 3.12 6.97
CA ASP A 134 -0.78 2.60 5.86
C ASP A 134 -1.52 2.60 4.53
N THR A 135 -2.84 2.38 4.52
CA THR A 135 -3.66 2.52 3.30
C THR A 135 -3.64 3.95 2.78
N ILE A 136 -3.82 4.92 3.69
CA ILE A 136 -3.81 6.34 3.36
C ILE A 136 -2.42 6.78 2.90
N LEU A 137 -1.37 6.35 3.62
CA LEU A 137 0.02 6.58 3.26
C LEU A 137 0.34 6.05 1.86
N MET A 138 -0.04 4.81 1.57
CA MET A 138 0.14 4.19 0.26
C MET A 138 -0.51 5.02 -0.84
N GLY A 139 -1.74 5.51 -0.63
CA GLY A 139 -2.45 6.39 -1.54
C GLY A 139 -1.70 7.69 -1.82
N TRP A 140 -1.22 8.36 -0.79
CA TRP A 140 -0.44 9.58 -0.90
C TRP A 140 0.89 9.37 -1.62
N VAL A 141 1.66 8.37 -1.20
CA VAL A 141 3.01 8.11 -1.72
C VAL A 141 2.98 7.74 -3.20
N ILE A 142 2.08 6.84 -3.62
CA ILE A 142 2.01 6.48 -5.04
C ILE A 142 1.48 7.63 -5.90
N THR A 143 0.61 8.48 -5.36
CA THR A 143 0.17 9.72 -6.03
C THR A 143 1.33 10.68 -6.21
N ALA A 144 2.16 10.86 -5.19
CA ALA A 144 3.38 11.67 -5.28
C ALA A 144 4.34 11.11 -6.35
N LEU A 145 4.57 9.80 -6.36
CA LEU A 145 5.43 9.13 -7.34
C LEU A 145 4.90 9.31 -8.78
N TRP A 146 3.60 9.14 -9.00
CA TRP A 146 3.00 9.41 -10.31
C TRP A 146 3.21 10.86 -10.74
N LEU A 147 2.91 11.82 -9.89
CA LEU A 147 3.02 13.24 -10.19
C LEU A 147 4.48 13.67 -10.43
N LEU A 148 5.44 13.11 -9.68
CA LEU A 148 6.87 13.32 -9.93
C LEU A 148 7.30 12.72 -11.27
N ALA A 149 6.75 11.57 -11.67
CA ALA A 149 7.01 11.00 -12.99
C ALA A 149 6.49 11.91 -14.11
N GLU A 150 5.27 12.43 -13.99
CA GLU A 150 4.71 13.41 -14.94
C GLU A 150 5.54 14.70 -15.00
N TRP A 151 6.03 15.16 -13.83
CA TRP A 151 6.94 16.32 -13.78
C TRP A 151 8.28 16.03 -14.46
N SER A 152 8.87 14.88 -14.19
CA SER A 152 10.17 14.48 -14.78
C SER A 152 10.12 14.43 -16.31
N LEU A 153 8.98 14.09 -16.92
CA LEU A 153 8.82 14.03 -18.36
C LEU A 153 8.38 15.36 -18.98
N SER A 154 7.48 16.08 -18.32
CA SER A 154 6.86 17.29 -18.89
C SER A 154 7.49 18.59 -18.43
N GLU A 155 8.29 18.56 -17.38
CA GLU A 155 8.87 19.70 -16.66
C GLU A 155 7.82 20.74 -16.17
N LYS A 156 6.51 20.39 -16.20
CA LYS A 156 5.43 21.29 -15.78
C LYS A 156 5.38 21.39 -14.26
N LYS A 157 5.67 22.57 -13.72
CA LYS A 157 5.73 22.85 -12.26
C LYS A 157 4.48 22.42 -11.49
N LYS A 158 3.29 22.44 -12.11
CA LYS A 158 2.04 22.01 -11.47
C LYS A 158 2.09 20.59 -10.93
N TYR A 159 2.75 19.66 -11.64
CA TYR A 159 2.87 18.28 -11.18
C TYR A 159 3.78 18.16 -9.96
N PHE A 160 4.86 18.95 -9.93
CA PHE A 160 5.76 19.01 -8.77
C PHE A 160 5.05 19.58 -7.54
N ILE A 161 4.26 20.67 -7.72
CA ILE A 161 3.46 21.26 -6.63
C ILE A 161 2.46 20.26 -6.07
N LEU A 162 1.71 19.58 -6.94
CA LEU A 162 0.75 18.55 -6.51
C LEU A 162 1.44 17.34 -5.84
N ALA A 163 2.62 16.95 -6.32
CA ALA A 163 3.43 15.91 -5.67
C ALA A 163 3.87 16.33 -4.26
N SER A 164 4.28 17.60 -4.08
CA SER A 164 4.65 18.15 -2.78
C SER A 164 3.45 18.15 -1.81
N ILE A 165 2.26 18.47 -2.31
CA ILE A 165 1.01 18.36 -1.52
C ILE A 165 0.76 16.90 -1.10
N ALA A 166 0.90 15.96 -2.02
CA ALA A 166 0.72 14.53 -1.71
C ALA A 166 1.77 14.03 -0.70
N ILE A 167 3.04 14.47 -0.79
CA ILE A 167 4.08 14.15 0.20
C ILE A 167 3.70 14.72 1.56
N GLY A 168 3.29 15.99 1.63
CA GLY A 168 2.84 16.63 2.87
C GLY A 168 1.66 15.88 3.50
N GLY A 169 0.64 15.50 2.70
CA GLY A 169 -0.49 14.67 3.14
C GLY A 169 -0.05 13.29 3.68
N GLY A 170 0.91 12.66 3.04
CA GLY A 170 1.53 11.43 3.54
C GLY A 170 2.29 11.62 4.84
N MET A 171 3.01 12.74 5.00
CA MET A 171 3.74 13.05 6.23
C MET A 171 2.81 13.27 7.42
N ILE A 172 1.70 14.03 7.27
CA ILE A 172 0.70 14.15 8.35
C ILE A 172 -0.10 12.88 8.59
N THR A 173 0.07 11.84 7.76
CA THR A 173 -0.55 10.52 7.94
C THR A 173 0.34 9.57 8.74
N LYS A 174 1.64 9.51 8.44
CA LYS A 174 2.56 8.54 9.08
C LYS A 174 4.00 9.04 9.24
N GLY A 175 4.29 10.30 8.92
CA GLY A 175 5.60 10.89 9.13
C GLY A 175 6.55 10.81 7.93
N PRO A 176 7.87 10.96 8.17
CA PRO A 176 8.89 11.18 7.14
C PRO A 176 9.00 10.12 6.05
N ILE A 177 8.53 8.90 6.27
CA ILE A 177 8.56 7.82 5.27
C ILE A 177 7.88 8.24 3.95
N ALA A 178 6.85 9.10 4.03
CA ALA A 178 6.16 9.63 2.86
C ALA A 178 7.06 10.48 1.95
N LEU A 179 8.10 11.10 2.50
CA LEU A 179 9.11 11.84 1.76
C LEU A 179 10.24 10.92 1.28
N PHE A 180 10.66 9.96 2.12
CA PHE A 180 11.81 9.11 1.79
C PHE A 180 11.54 8.14 0.64
N VAL A 181 10.33 7.57 0.53
CA VAL A 181 10.02 6.66 -0.59
C VAL A 181 10.17 7.35 -1.95
N PRO A 182 9.61 8.54 -2.20
CA PRO A 182 9.91 9.33 -3.42
C PRO A 182 11.38 9.65 -3.62
N ILE A 183 12.11 10.02 -2.56
CA ILE A 183 13.55 10.28 -2.64
C ILE A 183 14.31 9.02 -3.05
N PHE A 184 14.02 7.88 -2.48
CA PHE A 184 14.64 6.61 -2.84
C PHE A 184 14.35 6.21 -4.29
N ALA A 185 13.08 6.32 -4.71
CA ALA A 185 12.65 5.95 -6.04
C ALA A 185 13.27 6.84 -7.13
N PHE A 186 13.10 8.15 -7.02
CA PHE A 186 13.60 9.08 -8.02
C PHE A 186 15.08 9.39 -7.86
N GLY A 187 15.59 9.49 -6.64
CA GLY A 187 17.01 9.72 -6.39
C GLY A 187 17.88 8.62 -7.00
N SER A 188 17.55 7.35 -6.74
CA SER A 188 18.26 6.23 -7.35
C SER A 188 18.13 6.21 -8.88
N HIS A 189 16.94 6.49 -9.40
CA HIS A 189 16.69 6.56 -10.84
C HIS A 189 17.55 7.64 -11.54
N TRP A 190 17.55 8.87 -11.02
CA TRP A 190 18.33 9.96 -11.62
C TRP A 190 19.83 9.78 -11.46
N ILE A 191 20.30 9.21 -10.34
CA ILE A 191 21.71 8.85 -10.15
C ILE A 191 22.16 7.84 -11.21
N LEU A 192 21.41 6.76 -11.41
CA LEU A 192 21.76 5.69 -12.38
C LEU A 192 21.60 6.16 -13.84
N GLN A 193 20.73 7.12 -14.12
CA GLN A 193 20.63 7.81 -15.42
C GLN A 193 21.67 8.90 -15.61
N ARG A 194 22.44 9.26 -14.56
CA ARG A 194 23.36 10.40 -14.55
C ARG A 194 22.64 11.74 -14.87
N ASN A 195 21.39 11.87 -14.44
CA ASN A 195 20.56 13.05 -14.70
C ASN A 195 20.59 14.02 -13.50
N PHE A 196 21.74 14.67 -13.31
CA PHE A 196 21.98 15.59 -12.18
C PHE A 196 21.11 16.85 -12.23
N LYS A 197 20.54 17.21 -13.40
CA LYS A 197 19.61 18.34 -13.53
C LYS A 197 18.40 18.19 -12.60
N PHE A 198 17.84 16.99 -12.53
CA PHE A 198 16.72 16.74 -11.64
C PHE A 198 17.14 16.55 -10.18
N LEU A 199 18.33 15.99 -9.94
CA LEU A 199 18.83 15.75 -8.58
C LEU A 199 19.06 17.04 -7.79
N PHE A 200 19.51 18.11 -8.45
CA PHE A 200 19.84 19.39 -7.83
C PHE A 200 18.93 20.54 -8.30
N ASN A 201 17.65 20.25 -8.56
CA ASN A 201 16.71 21.25 -9.05
C ASN A 201 16.26 22.20 -7.93
N PRO A 202 16.41 23.54 -8.07
CA PRO A 202 16.01 24.50 -7.02
C PRO A 202 14.51 24.51 -6.71
N ILE A 203 13.67 23.90 -7.53
CA ILE A 203 12.23 23.76 -7.28
C ILE A 203 11.94 23.02 -5.97
N TYR A 204 12.89 22.22 -5.47
CA TYR A 204 12.74 21.53 -4.19
C TYR A 204 12.53 22.47 -3.01
N LEU A 205 13.03 23.71 -3.06
CA LEU A 205 12.76 24.72 -2.03
C LEU A 205 11.27 25.05 -1.95
N ILE A 206 10.59 25.13 -3.12
CA ILE A 206 9.13 25.31 -3.18
C ILE A 206 8.43 24.09 -2.58
N GLY A 207 8.91 22.88 -2.89
CA GLY A 207 8.37 21.64 -2.32
C GLY A 207 8.47 21.61 -0.80
N ILE A 208 9.63 21.95 -0.25
CA ILE A 208 9.86 22.02 1.22
C ILE A 208 8.90 23.04 1.85
N LEU A 209 8.73 24.22 1.23
CA LEU A 209 7.81 25.24 1.72
C LEU A 209 6.36 24.73 1.75
N ILE A 210 5.89 24.08 0.67
CA ILE A 210 4.54 23.51 0.59
C ILE A 210 4.33 22.43 1.67
N ILE A 211 5.27 21.51 1.79
CA ILE A 211 5.23 20.45 2.82
C ILE A 211 5.20 21.09 4.20
N GLY A 212 6.08 22.08 4.47
CA GLY A 212 6.12 22.81 5.73
C GLY A 212 4.77 23.45 6.08
N ILE A 213 4.12 24.12 5.13
CA ILE A 213 2.78 24.73 5.33
C ILE A 213 1.74 23.66 5.70
N ILE A 214 1.74 22.50 5.03
CA ILE A 214 0.81 21.41 5.31
C ILE A 214 1.02 20.83 6.72
N LEU A 215 2.26 20.80 7.20
CA LEU A 215 2.59 20.27 8.53
C LEU A 215 2.27 21.25 9.68
N ILE A 216 2.01 22.54 9.41
CA ILE A 216 1.76 23.56 10.44
C ILE A 216 0.65 23.17 11.41
N PRO A 217 -0.57 22.77 10.97
CA PRO A 217 -1.67 22.49 11.91
C PRO A 217 -1.31 21.39 12.92
N MET A 218 -0.72 20.30 12.43
CA MET A 218 -0.27 19.19 13.28
C MET A 218 0.85 19.64 14.22
N SER A 219 1.82 20.43 13.72
CA SER A 219 2.93 20.91 14.55
C SER A 219 2.46 21.82 15.67
N ILE A 220 1.47 22.69 15.41
CA ILE A 220 0.82 23.52 16.45
C ILE A 220 0.15 22.62 17.49
N GLY A 221 -0.63 21.63 17.04
CA GLY A 221 -1.31 20.70 17.96
C GLY A 221 -0.33 19.93 18.85
N LEU A 222 0.76 19.41 18.28
CA LEU A 222 1.81 18.72 19.05
C LEU A 222 2.51 19.64 20.06
N TYR A 223 2.86 20.86 19.62
CA TYR A 223 3.48 21.85 20.49
C TYR A 223 2.60 22.24 21.65
N GLU A 224 1.32 22.60 21.39
CA GLU A 224 0.36 22.99 22.41
C GLU A 224 -0.03 21.84 23.37
N GLN A 225 -0.06 20.60 22.88
CA GLN A 225 -0.48 19.46 23.68
C GLN A 225 0.64 18.92 24.56
N PHE A 226 1.91 18.96 24.11
CA PHE A 226 3.04 18.31 24.76
C PHE A 226 4.15 19.27 25.13
N ASP A 227 4.67 20.08 24.19
CA ASP A 227 5.88 20.88 24.40
C ASP A 227 5.65 22.03 25.40
N LEU A 228 4.44 22.57 25.48
CA LEU A 228 4.05 23.55 26.50
C LEU A 228 3.77 22.95 27.88
N HIS A 229 3.77 21.61 28.00
CA HIS A 229 3.39 20.89 29.22
C HIS A 229 4.46 19.89 29.66
N PRO A 230 5.66 20.34 30.04
CA PRO A 230 6.76 19.45 30.44
C PRO A 230 6.45 18.64 31.71
N GLU A 231 5.46 19.06 32.51
CA GLU A 231 4.97 18.36 33.69
C GLU A 231 4.19 17.07 33.38
N LYS A 232 3.63 16.96 32.18
CA LYS A 232 2.85 15.77 31.78
C LYS A 232 3.70 14.52 31.72
N ILE A 233 3.09 13.41 32.14
CA ILE A 233 3.70 12.07 32.03
C ILE A 233 3.05 11.37 30.82
N ILE A 234 3.84 11.13 29.78
CA ILE A 234 3.42 10.44 28.56
C ILE A 234 4.20 9.11 28.48
N GLU A 235 3.50 7.99 28.50
CA GLU A 235 4.10 6.64 28.50
C GLU A 235 5.18 6.48 29.60
N GLY A 236 4.93 7.02 30.78
CA GLY A 236 5.84 6.93 31.93
C GLY A 236 7.03 7.89 31.89
N LYS A 237 7.14 8.76 30.88
CA LYS A 237 8.22 9.75 30.75
C LYS A 237 7.71 11.16 30.99
N LYS A 238 8.50 11.99 31.65
CA LYS A 238 8.30 13.45 31.78
C LYS A 238 9.06 14.19 30.69
N ASN A 239 8.67 15.44 30.46
CA ASN A 239 9.32 16.34 29.52
C ASN A 239 9.37 15.78 28.08
N VAL A 240 8.26 15.18 27.62
CA VAL A 240 8.13 14.62 26.27
C VAL A 240 7.78 15.74 25.29
N SER A 241 8.65 15.97 24.30
CA SER A 241 8.36 16.88 23.20
C SER A 241 7.57 16.15 22.10
N GLY A 242 6.38 16.63 21.80
CA GLY A 242 5.55 16.11 20.70
C GLY A 242 6.20 16.33 19.35
N LEU A 243 6.83 17.49 19.13
CA LEU A 243 7.56 17.80 17.91
C LEU A 243 8.73 16.87 17.69
N ARG A 244 9.60 16.67 18.73
CA ARG A 244 10.73 15.74 18.65
C ARG A 244 10.26 14.31 18.42
N PHE A 245 9.18 13.90 19.11
CA PHE A 245 8.63 12.56 18.94
C PHE A 245 8.23 12.30 17.49
N PHE A 246 7.46 13.18 16.87
CA PHE A 246 6.98 13.02 15.51
C PHE A 246 8.11 13.09 14.46
N TYR A 247 8.94 14.13 14.53
CA TYR A 247 9.96 14.37 13.49
C TYR A 247 11.21 13.49 13.63
N TRP A 248 11.47 12.97 14.83
CA TRP A 248 12.70 12.21 15.09
C TRP A 248 12.43 10.84 15.71
N THR A 249 11.90 10.79 16.94
CA THR A 249 11.88 9.57 17.77
C THR A 249 11.10 8.44 17.11
N GLN A 250 9.94 8.73 16.55
CA GLN A 250 9.05 7.74 15.93
C GLN A 250 9.62 7.15 14.61
N SER A 251 10.52 7.87 13.94
CA SER A 251 11.10 7.44 12.66
C SER A 251 12.56 7.04 12.82
N PHE A 252 13.43 8.01 13.00
CA PHE A 252 14.88 7.78 13.13
C PHE A 252 15.25 7.14 14.46
N GLY A 253 14.54 7.47 15.54
CA GLY A 253 14.75 6.90 16.86
C GLY A 253 14.55 5.37 16.91
N ARG A 254 13.75 4.80 16.02
CA ARG A 254 13.60 3.34 15.87
C ARG A 254 14.83 2.67 15.26
N ILE A 255 15.62 3.41 14.47
CA ILE A 255 16.87 2.92 13.89
C ILE A 255 18.01 3.13 14.88
N THR A 256 18.05 4.30 15.56
CA THR A 256 19.13 4.65 16.51
C THR A 256 18.97 3.98 17.88
N GLY A 257 17.81 3.37 18.17
CA GLY A 257 17.51 2.73 19.46
C GLY A 257 17.00 3.67 20.53
N GLU A 258 16.59 4.91 20.19
CA GLU A 258 15.91 5.83 21.12
C GLU A 258 14.44 5.46 21.38
N SER A 259 13.84 4.68 20.48
CA SER A 259 12.46 4.22 20.63
C SER A 259 12.36 3.16 21.73
N VAL A 260 11.29 3.21 22.52
CA VAL A 260 10.97 2.18 23.53
C VAL A 260 10.43 0.89 22.90
N TRP A 261 10.02 0.95 21.66
CA TRP A 261 9.45 -0.19 20.93
C TRP A 261 10.56 -1.00 20.28
N ASP A 262 10.66 -2.27 20.66
CA ASP A 262 11.58 -3.27 20.10
C ASP A 262 10.85 -4.62 20.09
N ASN A 263 10.79 -5.28 18.93
CA ASN A 263 10.23 -6.63 18.80
C ASN A 263 11.25 -7.61 18.22
N ASN A 264 12.53 -7.24 18.18
CA ASN A 264 13.63 -8.07 17.66
C ASN A 264 13.34 -8.67 16.28
N ALA A 265 12.62 -7.97 15.43
CA ALA A 265 12.28 -8.45 14.09
C ALA A 265 13.54 -8.62 13.23
N HIS A 266 13.62 -9.75 12.53
CA HIS A 266 14.73 -10.03 11.61
C HIS A 266 14.61 -9.18 10.35
N PHE A 267 15.75 -8.94 9.70
CA PHE A 267 15.76 -8.19 8.42
C PHE A 267 14.85 -8.82 7.35
N SER A 268 14.67 -10.16 7.33
CA SER A 268 13.78 -10.87 6.42
C SER A 268 12.29 -10.71 6.73
N PHE A 269 11.91 -10.25 7.93
CA PHE A 269 10.52 -10.19 8.40
C PHE A 269 9.57 -9.49 7.42
N LEU A 270 9.97 -8.32 6.91
CA LEU A 270 9.15 -7.57 5.96
C LEU A 270 9.03 -8.28 4.59
N PHE A 271 10.07 -9.03 4.17
CA PHE A 271 10.00 -9.82 2.94
C PHE A 271 9.04 -11.00 3.07
N GLU A 272 9.08 -11.70 4.19
CA GLU A 272 8.14 -12.78 4.50
C GLU A 272 6.69 -12.28 4.46
N ASN A 273 6.46 -11.08 5.02
CA ASN A 273 5.14 -10.45 4.97
C ASN A 273 4.73 -10.03 3.54
N LEU A 274 5.66 -9.63 2.69
CA LEU A 274 5.35 -9.39 1.28
C LEU A 274 4.94 -10.66 0.53
N LEU A 275 5.49 -11.82 0.88
CA LEU A 275 5.17 -13.07 0.21
C LEU A 275 3.69 -13.45 0.36
N TRP A 276 3.15 -13.38 1.57
CA TRP A 276 1.72 -13.65 1.78
C TRP A 276 0.84 -12.46 1.38
N GLY A 277 1.29 -11.24 1.62
CA GLY A 277 0.54 -10.03 1.32
C GLY A 277 0.32 -9.82 -0.19
N MET A 278 1.24 -10.28 -1.02
CA MET A 278 1.13 -10.23 -2.48
C MET A 278 0.35 -11.42 -3.08
N LEU A 279 -0.16 -12.36 -2.29
CA LEU A 279 -0.99 -13.45 -2.82
C LEU A 279 -2.19 -12.89 -3.61
N PRO A 280 -2.54 -13.51 -4.74
CA PRO A 280 -1.94 -14.70 -5.37
C PRO A 280 -0.74 -14.38 -6.29
N TRP A 281 -0.21 -13.15 -6.29
CA TRP A 281 0.78 -12.63 -7.23
C TRP A 281 2.23 -12.81 -6.77
N SER A 282 2.49 -13.37 -5.58
CA SER A 282 3.80 -13.47 -4.92
C SER A 282 4.87 -14.12 -5.79
N LEU A 283 4.52 -15.21 -6.49
CA LEU A 283 5.45 -15.90 -7.39
C LEU A 283 5.94 -14.98 -8.52
N PHE A 284 5.01 -14.23 -9.10
CA PHE A 284 5.34 -13.29 -10.19
C PHE A 284 6.17 -12.11 -9.68
N PHE A 285 5.92 -11.65 -8.45
CA PHE A 285 6.75 -10.65 -7.78
C PHE A 285 8.19 -11.13 -7.61
N ILE A 286 8.42 -12.36 -7.14
CA ILE A 286 9.77 -12.93 -7.01
C ILE A 286 10.46 -12.98 -8.37
N VAL A 287 9.79 -13.50 -9.40
CA VAL A 287 10.35 -13.59 -10.77
C VAL A 287 10.65 -12.21 -11.33
N ALA A 288 9.77 -11.20 -11.09
CA ALA A 288 9.98 -9.83 -11.50
C ALA A 288 11.23 -9.23 -10.85
N THR A 289 11.36 -9.38 -9.52
CA THR A 289 12.52 -8.88 -8.77
C THR A 289 13.83 -9.47 -9.26
N ILE A 290 13.87 -10.79 -9.44
CA ILE A 290 15.06 -11.48 -9.99
C ILE A 290 15.39 -10.97 -11.40
N SER A 291 14.38 -10.82 -12.27
CA SER A 291 14.56 -10.33 -13.64
C SER A 291 15.09 -8.90 -13.67
N ASP A 292 14.55 -8.01 -12.84
CA ASP A 292 14.98 -6.61 -12.76
C ASP A 292 16.43 -6.52 -12.25
N TRP A 293 16.81 -7.34 -11.25
CA TRP A 293 18.20 -7.42 -10.75
C TRP A 293 19.17 -7.94 -11.80
N ILE A 294 18.84 -9.02 -12.50
CA ILE A 294 19.69 -9.57 -13.57
C ILE A 294 19.92 -8.50 -14.65
N LYS A 295 18.87 -7.76 -15.03
CA LYS A 295 18.97 -6.70 -16.03
C LYS A 295 19.91 -5.59 -15.58
N ILE A 296 19.80 -5.12 -14.34
CA ILE A 296 20.63 -4.04 -13.80
C ILE A 296 22.09 -4.43 -13.71
N ILE A 297 22.37 -5.64 -13.22
CA ILE A 297 23.75 -6.17 -13.14
C ILE A 297 24.36 -6.28 -14.54
N LYS A 298 23.63 -6.83 -15.51
CA LYS A 298 24.08 -6.93 -16.92
C LYS A 298 24.36 -5.55 -17.51
N ASN A 299 23.58 -4.55 -17.20
CA ASN A 299 23.76 -3.17 -17.66
C ASN A 299 24.79 -2.39 -16.84
N LYS A 300 25.56 -3.03 -15.95
CA LYS A 300 26.56 -2.41 -15.08
C LYS A 300 26.04 -1.22 -14.29
N PHE A 301 24.82 -1.34 -13.75
CA PHE A 301 24.11 -0.29 -13.00
C PHE A 301 23.90 1.02 -13.81
N LEU A 302 23.78 0.91 -15.13
CA LEU A 302 23.39 2.02 -15.97
C LEU A 302 21.94 1.83 -16.43
N VAL A 303 21.14 2.88 -16.33
CA VAL A 303 19.75 2.91 -16.77
C VAL A 303 19.64 3.81 -17.99
N GLY A 304 19.11 3.27 -19.08
CA GLY A 304 18.89 4.02 -20.32
C GLY A 304 17.85 5.12 -20.13
N LYS A 305 17.91 6.17 -20.99
CA LYS A 305 16.97 7.31 -20.90
C LYS A 305 15.49 6.90 -21.06
N SER A 306 15.22 5.80 -21.77
CA SER A 306 13.88 5.25 -21.98
C SER A 306 13.46 4.22 -20.94
N GLU A 307 14.34 3.91 -19.99
CA GLU A 307 14.10 2.91 -18.95
C GLU A 307 13.86 3.57 -17.60
N GLU A 308 13.05 2.95 -16.75
CA GLU A 308 12.84 3.40 -15.39
C GLU A 308 13.52 2.46 -14.37
N PHE A 309 13.98 3.04 -13.28
CA PHE A 309 14.48 2.34 -12.10
C PHE A 309 13.70 2.72 -10.82
N ILE A 310 12.65 3.52 -10.98
CA ILE A 310 11.83 4.07 -9.89
C ILE A 310 11.21 2.92 -9.10
N THR A 311 10.69 1.89 -9.79
CA THR A 311 10.08 0.72 -9.15
C THR A 311 11.10 -0.05 -8.33
N THR A 312 12.21 -0.48 -8.92
CA THR A 312 13.23 -1.30 -8.25
C THR A 312 13.93 -0.51 -7.15
N GLY A 313 14.38 0.72 -7.45
CA GLY A 313 15.05 1.58 -6.47
C GLY A 313 14.16 1.93 -5.28
N GLY A 314 12.90 2.29 -5.55
CA GLY A 314 11.92 2.57 -4.51
C GLY A 314 11.63 1.36 -3.61
N ILE A 315 11.46 0.16 -4.17
CA ILE A 315 11.24 -1.07 -3.40
C ILE A 315 12.45 -1.38 -2.53
N VAL A 316 13.64 -1.47 -3.14
CA VAL A 316 14.84 -1.97 -2.46
C VAL A 316 15.32 -1.02 -1.37
N LEU A 317 15.42 0.28 -1.67
CA LEU A 317 15.91 1.25 -0.68
C LEU A 317 14.92 1.45 0.46
N THR A 318 13.61 1.42 0.18
CA THR A 318 12.59 1.45 1.24
C THR A 318 12.65 0.18 2.10
N TYR A 319 12.78 -1.00 1.47
CA TYR A 319 12.94 -2.25 2.20
C TYR A 319 14.16 -2.22 3.10
N CYS A 320 15.33 -1.82 2.59
CA CYS A 320 16.54 -1.72 3.39
C CYS A 320 16.39 -0.73 4.54
N SER A 321 15.78 0.43 4.29
CA SER A 321 15.54 1.44 5.31
C SER A 321 14.63 0.96 6.44
N LEU A 322 13.54 0.26 6.12
CA LEU A 322 12.59 -0.27 7.10
C LEU A 322 13.11 -1.55 7.78
N GLY A 323 13.83 -2.40 7.05
CA GLY A 323 14.34 -3.68 7.53
C GLY A 323 15.45 -3.56 8.57
N VAL A 324 16.15 -2.42 8.65
CA VAL A 324 17.15 -2.16 9.71
C VAL A 324 16.52 -1.61 11.00
N SER A 325 15.21 -1.32 11.00
CA SER A 325 14.49 -0.87 12.18
C SER A 325 14.39 -2.01 13.20
N LYS A 326 14.60 -1.70 14.48
CA LYS A 326 14.45 -2.66 15.57
C LYS A 326 13.00 -3.03 15.88
N TYR A 327 12.06 -2.22 15.42
CA TYR A 327 10.62 -2.48 15.54
C TYR A 327 9.98 -2.50 14.17
N GLN A 328 9.44 -3.65 13.77
CA GLN A 328 8.81 -3.85 12.49
C GLN A 328 7.42 -4.47 12.66
N LEU A 329 6.44 -3.93 11.94
CA LEU A 329 5.11 -4.52 11.80
C LEU A 329 4.88 -4.92 10.33
N PRO A 330 4.06 -5.94 10.07
CA PRO A 330 3.84 -6.48 8.72
C PRO A 330 3.49 -5.41 7.69
N HIS A 331 2.63 -4.48 8.06
CA HIS A 331 2.11 -3.45 7.19
C HIS A 331 3.07 -2.29 6.89
N TYR A 332 4.23 -2.19 7.56
CA TYR A 332 5.17 -1.08 7.30
C TYR A 332 5.71 -1.07 5.87
N ILE A 333 5.87 -2.24 5.26
CA ILE A 333 6.36 -2.36 3.89
C ILE A 333 5.26 -2.12 2.83
N TYR A 334 3.98 -2.03 3.22
CA TYR A 334 2.88 -1.92 2.26
C TYR A 334 2.85 -0.61 1.47
N VAL A 335 3.58 0.40 1.92
CA VAL A 335 3.79 1.64 1.16
C VAL A 335 4.40 1.41 -0.22
N VAL A 336 5.16 0.30 -0.43
CA VAL A 336 5.76 -0.04 -1.73
C VAL A 336 4.95 -1.06 -2.55
N LEU A 337 3.81 -1.55 -2.05
CA LEU A 337 2.94 -2.46 -2.82
C LEU A 337 2.59 -1.96 -4.23
N PRO A 338 2.31 -0.66 -4.44
CA PRO A 338 2.07 -0.14 -5.79
C PRO A 338 3.26 -0.33 -6.73
N LEU A 339 4.50 -0.13 -6.25
CA LEU A 339 5.72 -0.34 -7.04
C LEU A 339 5.92 -1.83 -7.34
N ILE A 340 5.68 -2.69 -6.36
CA ILE A 340 5.71 -4.14 -6.52
C ILE A 340 4.66 -4.59 -7.54
N ALA A 341 3.46 -4.04 -7.51
CA ALA A 341 2.40 -4.34 -8.47
C ALA A 341 2.80 -3.97 -9.91
N ILE A 342 3.51 -2.84 -10.11
CA ILE A 342 4.03 -2.44 -11.42
C ILE A 342 5.09 -3.44 -11.90
N SER A 343 6.07 -3.79 -11.06
CA SER A 343 7.10 -4.77 -11.42
C SER A 343 6.50 -6.15 -11.73
N THR A 344 5.55 -6.60 -10.92
CA THR A 344 4.80 -7.85 -11.13
C THR A 344 4.02 -7.83 -12.45
N ALA A 345 3.36 -6.72 -12.78
CA ALA A 345 2.59 -6.57 -14.01
C ALA A 345 3.46 -6.66 -15.27
N LYS A 346 4.69 -6.13 -15.21
CA LYS A 346 5.68 -6.26 -16.30
C LYS A 346 5.92 -7.73 -16.65
N ILE A 347 6.19 -8.55 -15.63
CA ILE A 347 6.51 -9.96 -15.84
C ILE A 347 5.27 -10.76 -16.26
N LEU A 348 4.10 -10.48 -15.69
CA LEU A 348 2.82 -11.06 -16.13
C LEU A 348 2.59 -10.79 -17.62
N TYR A 349 2.83 -9.56 -18.08
CA TYR A 349 2.67 -9.17 -19.47
C TYR A 349 3.63 -9.93 -20.39
N VAL A 350 4.90 -10.07 -20.00
CA VAL A 350 5.92 -10.84 -20.76
C VAL A 350 5.54 -12.31 -20.85
N ILE A 351 5.09 -12.93 -19.76
CA ILE A 351 4.78 -14.37 -19.71
C ILE A 351 3.49 -14.68 -20.48
N PHE A 352 2.41 -13.95 -20.25
CA PHE A 352 1.08 -14.34 -20.72
C PHE A 352 0.61 -13.64 -22.00
N TRP A 353 1.17 -12.47 -22.34
CA TRP A 353 0.77 -11.70 -23.52
C TRP A 353 1.83 -11.68 -24.61
N LYS A 354 3.11 -11.48 -24.25
CA LYS A 354 4.22 -11.55 -25.22
C LYS A 354 4.69 -12.98 -25.48
N ASN A 355 4.53 -13.88 -24.50
CA ASN A 355 4.94 -15.28 -24.55
C ASN A 355 6.44 -15.47 -24.87
N GLU A 356 7.29 -14.56 -24.34
CA GLU A 356 8.73 -14.53 -24.64
C GLU A 356 9.54 -15.57 -23.84
N ILE A 357 9.03 -16.07 -22.69
CA ILE A 357 9.74 -16.96 -21.77
C ILE A 357 9.05 -18.34 -21.72
N LYS A 358 9.07 -19.06 -22.85
CA LYS A 358 8.33 -20.33 -22.99
C LYS A 358 8.79 -21.43 -22.02
N SER A 359 10.11 -21.61 -21.83
CA SER A 359 10.67 -22.67 -20.96
C SER A 359 10.33 -22.46 -19.49
N LEU A 360 10.42 -21.22 -19.00
CA LEU A 360 10.13 -20.87 -17.61
C LEU A 360 8.64 -20.82 -17.33
N LYS A 361 7.81 -20.54 -18.36
CA LYS A 361 6.36 -20.43 -18.24
C LYS A 361 5.71 -21.69 -17.66
N THR A 362 6.12 -22.88 -18.09
CA THR A 362 5.54 -24.15 -17.61
C THR A 362 5.81 -24.33 -16.12
N VAL A 363 7.01 -24.04 -15.65
CA VAL A 363 7.37 -24.13 -14.22
C VAL A 363 6.58 -23.11 -13.40
N ILE A 364 6.51 -21.86 -13.86
CA ILE A 364 5.76 -20.78 -13.17
C ILE A 364 4.26 -21.14 -13.10
N VAL A 365 3.68 -21.64 -14.19
CA VAL A 365 2.27 -22.05 -14.22
C VAL A 365 2.00 -23.20 -13.25
N PHE A 366 2.90 -24.20 -13.21
CA PHE A 366 2.79 -25.32 -12.26
C PHE A 366 2.83 -24.84 -10.80
N LEU A 367 3.80 -24.00 -10.45
CA LEU A 367 3.92 -23.43 -9.10
C LEU A 367 2.73 -22.54 -8.75
N GLN A 368 2.22 -21.77 -9.70
CA GLN A 368 1.04 -20.94 -9.48
C GLN A 368 -0.21 -21.79 -9.23
N ILE A 369 -0.40 -22.90 -9.94
CA ILE A 369 -1.49 -23.84 -9.70
C ILE A 369 -1.38 -24.42 -8.28
N LEU A 370 -0.18 -24.76 -7.82
CA LEU A 370 0.04 -25.23 -6.46
C LEU A 370 -0.40 -24.19 -5.42
N ILE A 371 0.03 -22.91 -5.59
CA ILE A 371 -0.39 -21.81 -4.72
C ILE A 371 -1.91 -21.66 -4.70
N LEU A 372 -2.56 -21.70 -5.87
CA LEU A 372 -4.01 -21.58 -5.97
C LEU A 372 -4.74 -22.76 -5.32
N THR A 373 -4.19 -23.97 -5.42
CA THR A 373 -4.74 -25.16 -4.74
C THR A 373 -4.71 -24.96 -3.22
N VAL A 374 -3.60 -24.48 -2.68
CA VAL A 374 -3.47 -24.16 -1.25
C VAL A 374 -4.49 -23.10 -0.85
N LEU A 375 -4.61 -22.02 -1.62
CA LEU A 375 -5.58 -20.93 -1.33
C LEU A 375 -7.03 -21.39 -1.34
N VAL A 376 -7.41 -22.35 -2.19
CA VAL A 376 -8.77 -22.90 -2.22
C VAL A 376 -9.02 -23.88 -1.07
N SER A 377 -8.00 -24.66 -0.67
CA SER A 377 -8.15 -25.64 0.41
C SER A 377 -8.07 -25.04 1.81
N LEU A 378 -7.34 -23.93 1.98
CA LEU A 378 -7.08 -23.30 3.28
C LEU A 378 -8.36 -22.91 4.04
N PRO A 379 -9.40 -22.28 3.45
CA PRO A 379 -10.65 -21.97 4.13
C PRO A 379 -11.36 -23.21 4.69
N ILE A 380 -11.35 -24.32 3.95
CA ILE A 380 -11.95 -25.59 4.43
C ILE A 380 -11.18 -26.10 5.65
N ILE A 381 -9.84 -26.15 5.55
CA ILE A 381 -8.99 -26.63 6.65
C ILE A 381 -9.22 -25.79 7.90
N ILE A 382 -9.21 -24.46 7.77
CA ILE A 382 -9.45 -23.54 8.89
C ILE A 382 -10.86 -23.76 9.47
N SER A 383 -11.88 -23.93 8.63
CA SER A 383 -13.25 -24.13 9.11
C SER A 383 -13.42 -25.46 9.86
N ILE A 384 -12.71 -26.52 9.50
CA ILE A 384 -12.79 -27.79 10.21
C ILE A 384 -12.16 -27.68 11.61
N PHE A 385 -11.00 -27.05 11.72
CA PHE A 385 -10.20 -27.08 12.94
C PHE A 385 -10.39 -25.87 13.86
N VAL A 386 -10.73 -24.71 13.31
CA VAL A 386 -10.76 -23.45 14.07
C VAL A 386 -12.18 -22.88 14.16
N PHE A 387 -12.94 -22.87 13.07
CA PHE A 387 -14.27 -22.27 13.00
C PHE A 387 -15.32 -23.23 12.42
N PRO A 388 -15.74 -24.28 13.16
CA PRO A 388 -16.69 -25.28 12.64
C PRO A 388 -18.03 -24.69 12.20
N SER A 389 -18.47 -23.60 12.78
CA SER A 389 -19.70 -22.88 12.40
C SER A 389 -19.70 -22.37 10.97
N LEU A 390 -18.51 -22.08 10.43
CA LEU A 390 -18.32 -21.55 9.08
C LEU A 390 -18.18 -22.63 8.01
N PHE A 391 -18.11 -23.91 8.39
CA PHE A 391 -17.86 -25.03 7.46
C PHE A 391 -18.78 -25.03 6.24
N LYS A 392 -20.10 -24.80 6.43
CA LYS A 392 -21.05 -24.74 5.32
C LYS A 392 -20.71 -23.65 4.30
N TRP A 393 -20.37 -22.48 4.78
CA TRP A 393 -19.99 -21.34 3.94
C TRP A 393 -18.67 -21.58 3.20
N CYS A 394 -17.68 -22.14 3.88
CA CYS A 394 -16.40 -22.54 3.28
C CYS A 394 -16.60 -23.58 2.19
N LEU A 395 -17.47 -24.59 2.42
CA LEU A 395 -17.79 -25.60 1.43
C LEU A 395 -18.47 -25.00 0.18
N ILE A 396 -19.46 -24.14 0.37
CA ILE A 396 -20.14 -23.43 -0.73
C ILE A 396 -19.13 -22.61 -1.55
N THR A 397 -18.29 -21.86 -0.89
CA THR A 397 -17.25 -21.04 -1.55
C THR A 397 -16.27 -21.89 -2.34
N THR A 398 -15.86 -23.03 -1.80
CA THR A 398 -14.95 -23.96 -2.48
C THR A 398 -15.62 -24.59 -3.71
N ILE A 399 -16.85 -25.05 -3.61
CA ILE A 399 -17.59 -25.61 -4.74
C ILE A 399 -17.77 -24.54 -5.84
N PHE A 400 -18.10 -23.30 -5.45
CA PHE A 400 -18.23 -22.19 -6.38
C PHE A 400 -16.88 -21.88 -7.05
N SER A 401 -15.77 -21.84 -6.29
CA SER A 401 -14.42 -21.64 -6.81
C SER A 401 -14.02 -22.71 -7.83
N ILE A 402 -14.27 -23.99 -7.52
CA ILE A 402 -14.00 -25.10 -8.44
C ILE A 402 -14.85 -24.97 -9.71
N SER A 403 -16.13 -24.60 -9.59
CA SER A 403 -17.01 -24.40 -10.74
C SER A 403 -16.50 -23.29 -11.66
N VAL A 404 -16.08 -22.16 -11.09
CA VAL A 404 -15.49 -21.04 -11.86
C VAL A 404 -14.19 -21.47 -12.55
N ILE A 405 -13.31 -22.22 -11.85
CA ILE A 405 -12.09 -22.78 -12.43
C ILE A 405 -12.41 -23.66 -13.64
N LEU A 406 -13.38 -24.57 -13.50
CA LEU A 406 -13.79 -25.48 -14.58
C LEU A 406 -14.30 -24.70 -15.79
N ILE A 407 -15.14 -23.66 -15.59
CA ILE A 407 -15.65 -22.81 -16.68
C ILE A 407 -14.48 -22.12 -17.41
N ILE A 408 -13.50 -21.58 -16.67
CA ILE A 408 -12.32 -20.92 -17.28
C ILE A 408 -11.44 -21.94 -18.03
N VAL A 409 -11.31 -23.16 -17.49
CA VAL A 409 -10.50 -24.22 -18.10
C VAL A 409 -11.15 -24.74 -19.40
N ILE A 410 -12.44 -24.89 -19.44
CA ILE A 410 -13.19 -25.34 -20.64
C ILE A 410 -13.15 -24.30 -21.75
N ASN A 411 -13.12 -23.02 -21.41
CA ASN A 411 -13.08 -21.94 -22.38
C ASN A 411 -11.73 -21.92 -23.12
N LYS A 412 -11.72 -22.00 -24.47
CA LYS A 412 -10.53 -22.23 -25.33
C LYS A 412 -9.46 -21.14 -25.33
N MET A 413 -9.60 -20.07 -24.55
CA MET A 413 -8.65 -18.95 -24.46
C MET A 413 -7.42 -19.32 -23.57
N ILE A 414 -6.48 -20.04 -24.15
CA ILE A 414 -5.48 -20.88 -23.44
C ILE A 414 -4.37 -20.08 -22.73
N ASN A 415 -3.88 -18.98 -23.29
CA ASN A 415 -2.65 -18.34 -22.81
C ASN A 415 -2.81 -17.54 -21.50
N GLN A 416 -4.00 -17.14 -21.11
CA GLN A 416 -4.26 -16.29 -19.95
C GLN A 416 -5.09 -16.99 -18.87
N LYS A 417 -5.32 -18.30 -18.98
CA LYS A 417 -6.19 -19.06 -18.05
C LYS A 417 -5.72 -18.91 -16.61
N VAL A 418 -4.43 -19.10 -16.35
CA VAL A 418 -3.87 -19.04 -14.99
C VAL A 418 -4.04 -17.66 -14.37
N PHE A 419 -3.83 -16.60 -15.13
CA PHE A 419 -4.10 -15.23 -14.68
C PHE A 419 -5.59 -15.04 -14.33
N ASN A 420 -6.49 -15.46 -15.22
CA ASN A 420 -7.92 -15.32 -15.00
C ASN A 420 -8.42 -16.15 -13.80
N ILE A 421 -7.86 -17.35 -13.61
CA ILE A 421 -8.16 -18.20 -12.44
C ILE A 421 -7.66 -17.52 -11.16
N SER A 422 -6.41 -17.02 -11.15
CA SER A 422 -5.86 -16.32 -9.99
C SER A 422 -6.72 -15.10 -9.60
N LEU A 423 -7.13 -14.31 -10.60
CA LEU A 423 -7.99 -13.15 -10.39
C LEU A 423 -9.37 -13.54 -9.85
N ALA A 424 -10.03 -14.53 -10.46
CA ALA A 424 -11.33 -14.97 -10.02
C ALA A 424 -11.31 -15.53 -8.59
N LEU A 425 -10.31 -16.35 -8.27
CA LEU A 425 -10.18 -16.94 -6.93
C LEU A 425 -9.98 -15.89 -5.84
N VAL A 426 -9.12 -14.92 -6.05
CA VAL A 426 -8.93 -13.88 -5.02
C VAL A 426 -10.18 -13.03 -4.83
N MET A 427 -10.92 -12.75 -5.89
CA MET A 427 -12.21 -12.03 -5.76
C MET A 427 -13.23 -12.84 -4.99
N ILE A 428 -13.33 -14.15 -5.23
CA ILE A 428 -14.23 -15.06 -4.49
C ILE A 428 -13.82 -15.12 -3.01
N ILE A 429 -12.53 -15.25 -2.71
CA ILE A 429 -12.03 -15.28 -1.32
C ILE A 429 -12.36 -13.96 -0.60
N ASN A 430 -12.19 -12.82 -1.26
CA ASN A 430 -12.50 -11.52 -0.68
C ASN A 430 -14.03 -11.33 -0.47
N ILE A 431 -14.87 -11.82 -1.38
CA ILE A 431 -16.34 -11.85 -1.18
C ILE A 431 -16.69 -12.74 0.02
N PHE A 432 -16.06 -13.90 0.10
CA PHE A 432 -16.29 -14.81 1.24
C PHE A 432 -15.91 -14.16 2.58
N PHE A 433 -14.78 -13.45 2.63
CA PHE A 433 -14.40 -12.66 3.81
C PHE A 433 -15.46 -11.62 4.22
N CYS A 434 -16.16 -11.03 3.26
CA CYS A 434 -17.24 -10.05 3.52
C CYS A 434 -18.53 -10.70 4.07
N LEU A 435 -18.71 -12.01 3.90
CA LEU A 435 -19.92 -12.74 4.28
C LEU A 435 -19.83 -13.42 5.66
N ILE A 436 -18.63 -13.51 6.18
CA ILE A 436 -18.33 -14.07 7.51
C ILE A 436 -18.19 -12.96 8.54
#